data_b434525984e4efde88ebc860c1f31413
#
_entry.id   b434525984e4efde88ebc860c1f31413
#
_cell.length_a   1.000
_cell.length_b   1.000
_cell.length_c   1.000
_cell.angle_alpha   90.00
_cell.angle_beta   90.00
_cell.angle_gamma   90.00
#
_symmetry.space_group_name_H-M   'P 1'
#
loop_
_entity.id
_entity.type
_entity.pdbx_description
1 polymer ?
#
loop_
_entity_poly.entity_id
_entity_poly.type
_entity_poly.pdbx_seq_one_letter_code
_entity_poly.pdbx_strand_id
1 'polypeptide(L)'
;SVGYTNQNGTLKNNNYERINASVGLSPKFFNKHLSVDINVKGSIENNQPVSTGVIGSAISFDPTRPVYEDYEGNVGLGYYTWMNGGKPITLAAANPVADLELADKLEKTKRSIGNIALDYKVHGLEDLRFNLNMGYDIQKNDNRENVPDLAPSMYTGNQNDGTGKRYKYHQTKRNTLLDFYANYDKELKDHHINVMGGYGWQRFWYKNNSITTFPFYSIIHS
;
A
#
# COMPACT_ATOMS: atom_id res chain seq x y z
N SER A 1 11.77 5.02 18.61
CA SER A 1 11.08 6.21 18.10
C SER A 1 9.66 5.87 17.72
N VAL A 2 8.77 6.87 17.79
CA VAL A 2 7.39 6.79 17.33
C VAL A 2 7.12 8.05 16.51
N GLY A 3 6.41 7.91 15.40
CA GLY A 3 6.04 9.03 14.53
C GLY A 3 4.58 8.91 14.10
N TYR A 4 3.94 10.06 13.95
CA TYR A 4 2.61 10.22 13.38
C TYR A 4 2.63 11.26 12.28
N THR A 5 1.97 10.98 11.18
CA THR A 5 1.81 11.88 10.05
C THR A 5 0.35 11.88 9.63
N ASN A 6 -0.23 13.05 9.41
CA ASN A 6 -1.53 13.23 8.80
C ASN A 6 -1.44 14.36 7.78
N GLN A 7 -1.86 14.09 6.55
CA GLN A 7 -1.77 15.03 5.43
C GLN A 7 -3.05 14.99 4.60
N ASN A 8 -3.61 16.16 4.33
CA ASN A 8 -4.66 16.29 3.33
C ASN A 8 -4.03 16.64 1.98
N GLY A 9 -4.50 16.00 0.93
CA GLY A 9 -4.10 16.35 -0.42
C GLY A 9 -4.79 17.63 -0.91
N THR A 10 -4.43 18.07 -2.11
CA THR A 10 -5.02 19.26 -2.77
C THR A 10 -6.42 19.00 -3.32
N LEU A 11 -6.76 17.75 -3.59
CA LEU A 11 -8.09 17.34 -4.04
C LEU A 11 -8.97 17.00 -2.83
N LYS A 12 -10.26 17.31 -2.92
CA LYS A 12 -11.25 16.99 -1.89
C LYS A 12 -11.25 15.48 -1.59
N ASN A 13 -11.43 15.11 -0.32
CA ASN A 13 -11.44 13.73 0.17
C ASN A 13 -10.11 12.96 0.05
N ASN A 14 -9.02 13.61 -0.33
CA ASN A 14 -7.70 12.98 -0.31
C ASN A 14 -7.06 13.17 1.07
N ASN A 15 -6.82 12.06 1.77
CA ASN A 15 -6.18 12.07 3.08
C ASN A 15 -5.17 10.91 3.19
N TYR A 16 -4.06 11.17 3.87
CA TYR A 16 -3.05 10.18 4.19
C TYR A 16 -2.70 10.26 5.68
N GLU A 17 -2.86 9.15 6.36
CA GLU A 17 -2.45 8.96 7.75
C GLU A 17 -1.40 7.87 7.87
N ARG A 18 -0.37 8.11 8.69
CA ARG A 18 0.66 7.12 9.00
C ARG A 18 1.05 7.16 10.46
N ILE A 19 1.06 6.00 11.08
CA ILE A 19 1.70 5.77 12.38
C ILE A 19 2.87 4.83 12.16
N ASN A 20 4.05 5.18 12.68
CA ASN A 20 5.22 4.33 12.63
C ASN A 20 5.91 4.27 13.99
N ALA A 21 6.48 3.12 14.29
CA ALA A 21 7.31 2.91 15.46
C ALA A 21 8.58 2.14 15.09
N SER A 22 9.68 2.43 15.79
CA SER A 22 10.92 1.66 15.66
C SER A 22 11.61 1.46 17.00
N VAL A 23 12.20 0.27 17.14
CA VAL A 23 13.00 -0.12 18.30
C VAL A 23 14.31 -0.68 17.77
N GLY A 24 15.41 -0.24 18.34
CA GLY A 24 16.75 -0.77 18.10
C GLY A 24 17.43 -1.09 19.44
N LEU A 25 18.09 -2.24 19.52
CA LEU A 25 18.83 -2.70 20.68
C LEU A 25 20.15 -3.29 20.20
N SER A 26 21.26 -2.93 20.87
CA SER A 26 22.60 -3.41 20.53
C SER A 26 23.37 -3.89 21.77
N PRO A 27 22.84 -4.90 22.50
CA PRO A 27 23.53 -5.43 23.65
C PRO A 27 24.81 -6.20 23.26
N LYS A 28 25.78 -6.21 24.19
CA LYS A 28 27.03 -6.97 24.09
C LYS A 28 27.15 -7.90 25.28
N PHE A 29 27.54 -9.14 25.01
CA PHE A 29 27.68 -10.20 26.00
C PHE A 29 29.09 -10.78 26.00
N PHE A 30 29.42 -11.51 27.07
CA PHE A 30 30.68 -12.24 27.20
C PHE A 30 31.93 -11.37 26.94
N ASN A 31 32.06 -10.28 27.71
CA ASN A 31 33.14 -9.30 27.54
C ASN A 31 33.32 -8.81 26.10
N LYS A 32 32.19 -8.56 25.41
CA LYS A 32 32.12 -8.09 24.02
C LYS A 32 32.48 -9.15 22.95
N HIS A 33 32.56 -10.42 23.32
CA HIS A 33 32.73 -11.49 22.32
C HIS A 33 31.47 -11.72 21.49
N LEU A 34 30.27 -11.43 22.02
CA LEU A 34 29.04 -11.49 21.29
C LEU A 34 28.39 -10.10 21.23
N SER A 35 28.23 -9.57 20.04
CA SER A 35 27.38 -8.42 19.74
C SER A 35 26.08 -8.90 19.15
N VAL A 36 24.97 -8.34 19.62
CA VAL A 36 23.62 -8.61 19.09
C VAL A 36 23.00 -7.28 18.69
N ASP A 37 22.64 -7.14 17.43
CA ASP A 37 21.93 -5.96 16.93
C ASP A 37 20.53 -6.36 16.50
N ILE A 38 19.53 -5.80 17.18
CA ILE A 38 18.11 -6.05 16.88
C ILE A 38 17.49 -4.75 16.46
N ASN A 39 16.87 -4.73 15.26
CA ASN A 39 16.12 -3.60 14.78
C ASN A 39 14.74 -4.07 14.31
N VAL A 40 13.70 -3.42 14.80
CA VAL A 40 12.32 -3.66 14.38
C VAL A 40 11.64 -2.33 14.10
N LYS A 41 10.99 -2.25 12.95
CA LYS A 41 10.18 -1.10 12.54
C LYS A 41 8.81 -1.59 12.12
N GLY A 42 7.77 -0.85 12.51
CA GLY A 42 6.40 -1.10 12.10
C GLY A 42 5.75 0.16 11.60
N SER A 43 4.87 0.06 10.61
CA SER A 43 4.02 1.15 10.16
C SER A 43 2.60 0.67 9.87
N ILE A 44 1.65 1.55 10.14
CA ILE A 44 0.25 1.42 9.74
C ILE A 44 -0.08 2.70 8.96
N GLU A 45 -0.59 2.52 7.75
CA GLU A 45 -0.91 3.60 6.83
C GLU A 45 -2.37 3.45 6.40
N ASN A 46 -3.12 4.55 6.48
CA ASN A 46 -4.46 4.69 5.89
C ASN A 46 -4.34 5.78 4.82
N ASN A 47 -4.67 5.43 3.59
CA ASN A 47 -4.66 6.34 2.46
C ASN A 47 -6.06 6.37 1.84
N GLN A 48 -6.60 7.56 1.62
CA GLN A 48 -7.84 7.79 0.88
C GLN A 48 -7.47 8.46 -0.45
N PRO A 49 -7.06 7.68 -1.46
CA PRO A 49 -6.69 8.24 -2.75
C PRO A 49 -7.92 8.69 -3.52
N VAL A 50 -7.80 9.78 -4.23
CA VAL A 50 -8.78 10.21 -5.24
C VAL A 50 -8.21 10.00 -6.64
N SER A 51 -9.09 9.80 -7.62
CA SER A 51 -8.66 9.64 -9.00
C SER A 51 -8.06 10.94 -9.53
N THR A 52 -6.81 10.90 -10.01
CA THR A 52 -6.20 12.05 -10.69
C THR A 52 -6.85 12.36 -12.04
N GLY A 53 -7.61 11.43 -12.60
CA GLY A 53 -8.45 11.64 -13.79
C GLY A 53 -9.48 12.74 -13.63
N VAL A 54 -9.87 13.04 -12.38
CA VAL A 54 -10.77 14.15 -12.04
C VAL A 54 -10.26 15.50 -12.56
N ILE A 55 -8.94 15.72 -12.59
CA ILE A 55 -8.35 16.97 -13.12
C ILE A 55 -8.63 17.05 -14.63
N GLY A 56 -8.46 15.96 -15.36
CA GLY A 56 -8.80 15.89 -16.79
C GLY A 56 -10.28 16.10 -17.05
N SER A 57 -11.14 15.47 -16.23
CA SER A 57 -12.58 15.67 -16.30
C SER A 57 -12.96 17.12 -16.04
N ALA A 58 -12.35 17.79 -15.05
CA ALA A 58 -12.60 19.18 -14.73
C ALA A 58 -12.18 20.15 -15.86
N ILE A 59 -11.14 19.83 -16.59
CA ILE A 59 -10.67 20.65 -17.73
C ILE A 59 -11.61 20.49 -18.94
N SER A 60 -12.12 19.28 -19.16
CA SER A 60 -12.99 18.96 -20.31
C SER A 60 -14.47 19.12 -20.04
N PHE A 61 -14.88 19.34 -18.79
CA PHE A 61 -16.28 19.60 -18.42
C PHE A 61 -16.70 20.99 -18.83
N ASP A 62 -17.90 21.13 -19.42
CA ASP A 62 -18.44 22.41 -19.84
C ASP A 62 -18.74 23.31 -18.63
N PRO A 63 -18.09 24.46 -18.47
CA PRO A 63 -18.25 25.34 -17.31
C PRO A 63 -19.62 26.04 -17.27
N THR A 64 -20.41 25.94 -18.32
CA THR A 64 -21.79 26.49 -18.37
C THR A 64 -22.80 25.55 -17.76
N ARG A 65 -22.42 24.32 -17.45
CA ARG A 65 -23.30 23.32 -16.85
C ARG A 65 -23.27 23.40 -15.34
N PRO A 66 -24.41 23.15 -14.67
CA PRO A 66 -24.46 23.10 -13.22
C PRO A 66 -23.65 21.89 -12.70
N VAL A 67 -23.20 21.95 -11.45
CA VAL A 67 -22.58 20.80 -10.77
C VAL A 67 -23.66 19.79 -10.36
N TYR A 68 -24.82 20.28 -9.93
CA TYR A 68 -25.90 19.46 -9.39
C TYR A 68 -27.15 19.60 -10.28
N GLU A 69 -27.78 18.47 -10.57
CA GLU A 69 -29.03 18.38 -11.28
C GLU A 69 -29.74 17.05 -10.99
N ASP A 70 -31.03 17.09 -10.74
CA ASP A 70 -31.85 15.93 -10.47
C ASP A 70 -32.48 15.37 -11.75
N TYR A 71 -32.42 14.06 -11.91
CA TYR A 71 -33.06 13.36 -13.02
C TYR A 71 -34.04 12.31 -12.52
N GLU A 72 -35.01 11.99 -13.36
CA GLU A 72 -35.99 10.91 -13.11
C GLU A 72 -35.21 9.58 -12.84
N GLY A 73 -35.67 8.79 -11.86
CA GLY A 73 -35.01 7.56 -11.47
C GLY A 73 -33.71 7.76 -10.69
N ASN A 74 -33.49 8.99 -10.21
CA ASN A 74 -32.29 9.37 -9.42
C ASN A 74 -30.94 9.09 -10.12
N VAL A 75 -30.95 9.11 -11.47
CA VAL A 75 -29.72 8.97 -12.28
C VAL A 75 -28.75 10.10 -11.94
N GLY A 76 -27.50 9.80 -11.76
CA GLY A 76 -26.47 10.77 -11.39
C GLY A 76 -26.45 11.14 -9.91
N LEU A 77 -27.38 10.65 -9.08
CA LEU A 77 -27.45 10.89 -7.63
C LEU A 77 -27.41 12.38 -7.25
N GLY A 78 -28.14 13.23 -8.00
CA GLY A 78 -28.17 14.67 -7.78
C GLY A 78 -27.03 15.44 -8.43
N TYR A 79 -26.14 14.77 -9.18
CA TYR A 79 -25.07 15.42 -9.94
C TYR A 79 -25.41 15.51 -11.42
N TYR A 80 -25.07 16.65 -12.03
CA TYR A 80 -25.26 16.84 -13.46
C TYR A 80 -24.63 15.67 -14.24
N THR A 81 -25.43 15.08 -15.10
CA THR A 81 -25.05 13.95 -15.97
C THR A 81 -25.48 14.26 -17.38
N TRP A 82 -24.61 14.10 -18.36
CA TRP A 82 -24.94 14.31 -19.77
C TRP A 82 -25.96 13.29 -20.21
N MET A 83 -27.13 13.78 -20.69
CA MET A 83 -28.27 12.95 -21.08
C MET A 83 -28.60 13.11 -22.56
N ASN A 84 -29.00 12.01 -23.19
CA ASN A 84 -29.61 12.01 -24.53
C ASN A 84 -30.78 11.03 -24.54
N GLY A 85 -31.97 11.54 -24.83
CA GLY A 85 -33.19 10.72 -24.87
C GLY A 85 -33.49 10.00 -23.54
N GLY A 86 -33.21 10.64 -22.40
CA GLY A 86 -33.43 10.09 -21.06
C GLY A 86 -32.37 9.07 -20.60
N LYS A 87 -31.28 8.93 -21.35
CA LYS A 87 -30.17 8.02 -20.99
C LYS A 87 -28.85 8.77 -20.89
N PRO A 88 -27.96 8.40 -19.96
CA PRO A 88 -26.61 8.96 -19.84
C PRO A 88 -25.77 8.78 -21.10
N ILE A 89 -25.05 9.82 -21.49
CA ILE A 89 -24.07 9.77 -22.58
C ILE A 89 -22.74 9.24 -22.07
N THR A 90 -22.36 8.06 -22.48
CA THR A 90 -21.22 7.32 -21.96
C THR A 90 -19.84 7.86 -22.38
N LEU A 91 -19.80 8.66 -23.46
CA LEU A 91 -18.56 9.27 -23.99
C LEU A 91 -18.36 10.72 -23.52
N ALA A 92 -19.31 11.28 -22.76
CA ALA A 92 -19.19 12.63 -22.24
C ALA A 92 -18.26 12.68 -21.02
N ALA A 93 -17.65 13.85 -20.78
CA ALA A 93 -16.83 14.04 -19.58
C ALA A 93 -17.68 13.85 -18.33
N ALA A 94 -17.21 12.99 -17.42
CA ALA A 94 -17.86 12.76 -16.14
C ALA A 94 -17.83 14.03 -15.27
N ASN A 95 -18.83 14.18 -14.41
CA ASN A 95 -18.89 15.28 -13.46
C ASN A 95 -17.73 15.12 -12.44
N PRO A 96 -16.75 16.04 -12.39
CA PRO A 96 -15.57 15.87 -11.55
C PRO A 96 -15.89 15.92 -10.05
N VAL A 97 -16.94 16.63 -9.65
CA VAL A 97 -17.37 16.69 -8.25
C VAL A 97 -18.02 15.37 -7.83
N ALA A 98 -18.85 14.79 -8.70
CA ALA A 98 -19.43 13.47 -8.47
C ALA A 98 -18.35 12.39 -8.28
N ASP A 99 -17.31 12.40 -9.09
CA ASP A 99 -16.21 11.45 -8.99
C ASP A 99 -15.42 11.58 -7.66
N LEU A 100 -15.30 12.81 -7.12
CA LEU A 100 -14.65 13.05 -5.83
C LEU A 100 -15.52 12.66 -4.63
N GLU A 101 -16.83 12.80 -4.74
CA GLU A 101 -17.76 12.66 -3.61
C GLU A 101 -18.41 11.28 -3.54
N LEU A 102 -18.66 10.63 -4.67
CA LEU A 102 -19.33 9.34 -4.73
C LEU A 102 -18.39 8.14 -4.65
N ALA A 103 -17.11 8.29 -4.98
CA ALA A 103 -16.16 7.19 -4.90
C ALA A 103 -15.50 7.13 -3.51
N ASP A 104 -15.86 6.11 -2.71
CA ASP A 104 -15.18 5.82 -1.42
C ASP A 104 -14.02 4.84 -1.68
N LYS A 105 -12.79 5.34 -1.59
CA LYS A 105 -11.56 4.56 -1.73
C LYS A 105 -10.78 4.57 -0.43
N LEU A 106 -10.35 3.41 -0.01
CA LEU A 106 -9.52 3.28 1.17
C LEU A 106 -8.43 2.22 0.93
N GLU A 107 -7.20 2.61 1.17
CA GLU A 107 -6.03 1.73 1.13
C GLU A 107 -5.41 1.66 2.52
N LYS A 108 -5.33 0.45 3.07
CA LYS A 108 -4.69 0.20 4.36
C LYS A 108 -3.44 -0.62 4.14
N THR A 109 -2.30 -0.08 4.55
CA THR A 109 -1.02 -0.78 4.53
C THR A 109 -0.52 -0.99 5.95
N LYS A 110 -0.19 -2.24 6.26
CA LYS A 110 0.51 -2.61 7.49
C LYS A 110 1.84 -3.23 7.10
N ARG A 111 2.95 -2.70 7.60
CA ARG A 111 4.28 -3.21 7.32
C ARG A 111 5.07 -3.39 8.60
N SER A 112 5.76 -4.52 8.69
CA SER A 112 6.77 -4.76 9.71
C SER A 112 8.05 -5.22 9.03
N ILE A 113 9.15 -4.56 9.36
CA ILE A 113 10.49 -4.91 8.88
C ILE A 113 11.44 -4.99 10.07
N GLY A 114 12.25 -6.02 10.11
CA GLY A 114 13.21 -6.16 11.19
C GLY A 114 14.37 -7.05 10.81
N ASN A 115 15.44 -6.91 11.58
CA ASN A 115 16.59 -7.80 11.49
C ASN A 115 17.18 -8.06 12.87
N ILE A 116 17.83 -9.22 12.97
CA ILE A 116 18.71 -9.60 14.07
C ILE A 116 20.05 -9.92 13.45
N ALA A 117 21.09 -9.20 13.86
CA ALA A 117 22.47 -9.47 13.49
C ALA A 117 23.27 -9.92 14.74
N LEU A 118 23.97 -11.04 14.61
CA LEU A 118 24.86 -11.58 15.63
C LEU A 118 26.30 -11.56 15.10
N ASP A 119 27.21 -11.02 15.89
CA ASP A 119 28.66 -11.07 15.64
C ASP A 119 29.32 -11.73 16.85
N TYR A 120 29.92 -12.89 16.63
CA TYR A 120 30.56 -13.66 17.68
C TYR A 120 32.04 -13.86 17.40
N LYS A 121 32.88 -13.32 18.26
CA LYS A 121 34.34 -13.61 18.33
C LYS A 121 34.57 -14.86 19.16
N VAL A 122 35.24 -15.84 18.59
CA VAL A 122 35.52 -17.11 19.28
C VAL A 122 36.46 -16.89 20.45
N HIS A 123 36.05 -17.36 21.64
CA HIS A 123 36.91 -17.29 22.83
C HIS A 123 38.19 -18.11 22.64
N GLY A 124 39.35 -17.49 22.88
CA GLY A 124 40.67 -18.13 22.72
C GLY A 124 41.13 -18.24 21.25
N LEU A 125 40.33 -17.85 20.28
CA LEU A 125 40.67 -17.74 18.87
C LEU A 125 40.01 -16.49 18.29
N GLU A 126 40.43 -15.33 18.77
CA GLU A 126 39.77 -14.06 18.46
C GLU A 126 39.94 -13.62 17.01
N ASP A 127 40.88 -14.22 16.28
CA ASP A 127 41.03 -14.08 14.84
C ASP A 127 39.86 -14.66 14.04
N LEU A 128 39.04 -15.54 14.67
CA LEU A 128 37.86 -16.17 14.04
C LEU A 128 36.58 -15.52 14.54
N ARG A 129 35.75 -15.08 13.60
CA ARG A 129 34.45 -14.47 13.84
C ARG A 129 33.34 -15.17 13.05
N PHE A 130 32.21 -15.36 13.69
CA PHE A 130 30.98 -15.81 13.06
C PHE A 130 29.95 -14.67 13.02
N ASN A 131 29.36 -14.47 11.86
CA ASN A 131 28.33 -13.47 11.66
C ASN A 131 27.06 -14.17 11.17
N LEU A 132 25.94 -13.86 11.79
CA LEU A 132 24.62 -14.32 11.39
C LEU A 132 23.69 -13.12 11.31
N ASN A 133 23.10 -12.89 10.15
CA ASN A 133 22.09 -11.87 9.94
C ASN A 133 20.80 -12.53 9.45
N MET A 134 19.73 -12.31 10.20
CA MET A 134 18.38 -12.76 9.84
C MET A 134 17.49 -11.53 9.70
N GLY A 135 16.78 -11.44 8.58
CA GLY A 135 15.90 -10.31 8.29
C GLY A 135 14.53 -10.75 7.81
N TYR A 136 13.54 -9.91 8.07
CA TYR A 136 12.22 -10.06 7.51
C TYR A 136 11.62 -8.72 7.09
N ASP A 137 10.75 -8.76 6.08
CA ASP A 137 9.88 -7.65 5.65
C ASP A 137 8.51 -8.23 5.30
N ILE A 138 7.51 -7.90 6.10
CA ILE A 138 6.14 -8.36 5.92
C ILE A 138 5.26 -7.14 5.69
N GLN A 139 4.55 -7.13 4.55
CA GLN A 139 3.60 -6.09 4.18
C GLN A 139 2.26 -6.70 3.85
N LYS A 140 1.19 -6.10 4.38
CA LYS A 140 -0.19 -6.42 4.05
C LYS A 140 -0.88 -5.16 3.56
N ASN A 141 -1.51 -5.26 2.39
CA ASN A 141 -2.29 -4.20 1.78
C ASN A 141 -3.74 -4.67 1.67
N ASP A 142 -4.65 -3.87 2.20
CA ASP A 142 -6.11 -4.07 2.11
C ASP A 142 -6.70 -2.81 1.46
N ASN A 143 -7.16 -2.95 0.22
CA ASN A 143 -7.72 -1.84 -0.54
C ASN A 143 -9.19 -2.12 -0.81
N ARG A 144 -10.01 -1.08 -0.72
CA ARG A 144 -11.41 -1.10 -1.13
C ARG A 144 -11.74 0.12 -1.97
N GLU A 145 -12.64 -0.07 -2.90
CA GLU A 145 -13.27 1.01 -3.67
C GLU A 145 -14.77 0.69 -3.77
N ASN A 146 -15.60 1.63 -3.35
CA ASN A 146 -17.03 1.55 -3.50
C ASN A 146 -17.51 2.77 -4.29
N VAL A 147 -18.26 2.53 -5.34
CA VAL A 147 -18.99 3.53 -6.11
C VAL A 147 -20.44 3.14 -6.06
N PRO A 148 -21.37 4.04 -5.67
CA PRO A 148 -22.78 3.72 -5.59
C PRO A 148 -23.41 3.46 -6.96
N ASP A 149 -24.53 2.76 -6.97
CA ASP A 149 -25.36 2.59 -8.14
C ASP A 149 -25.80 3.97 -8.67
N LEU A 150 -26.04 4.09 -9.95
CA LEU A 150 -26.48 5.30 -10.65
C LEU A 150 -25.49 6.49 -10.62
N ALA A 151 -24.28 6.32 -10.07
CA ALA A 151 -23.25 7.35 -10.14
C ALA A 151 -22.87 7.65 -11.61
N PRO A 152 -22.59 8.92 -11.97
CA PRO A 152 -22.27 9.30 -13.36
C PRO A 152 -21.13 8.48 -13.97
N SER A 153 -20.10 8.16 -13.19
CA SER A 153 -18.95 7.34 -13.61
C SER A 153 -19.27 5.87 -13.88
N MET A 154 -20.47 5.42 -13.52
CA MET A 154 -20.92 4.04 -13.74
C MET A 154 -21.65 3.82 -15.07
N TYR A 155 -21.69 4.83 -15.95
CA TYR A 155 -22.25 4.72 -17.30
C TYR A 155 -21.12 4.77 -18.33
N THR A 156 -20.63 3.59 -18.71
CA THR A 156 -19.46 3.43 -19.60
C THR A 156 -19.79 2.74 -20.93
N GLY A 157 -21.09 2.46 -21.19
CA GLY A 157 -21.55 1.83 -22.42
C GLY A 157 -21.46 0.31 -22.40
N ASN A 158 -21.41 -0.30 -21.22
CA ASN A 158 -21.36 -1.75 -21.07
C ASN A 158 -22.61 -2.30 -20.33
N GLN A 159 -22.72 -3.62 -20.24
CA GLN A 159 -23.86 -4.32 -19.62
C GLN A 159 -24.05 -4.00 -18.12
N ASN A 160 -23.09 -3.37 -17.47
CA ASN A 160 -23.15 -3.00 -16.05
C ASN A 160 -23.46 -1.51 -15.86
N ASP A 161 -23.92 -0.81 -16.90
CA ASP A 161 -24.26 0.61 -16.81
C ASP A 161 -25.30 0.88 -15.73
N GLY A 162 -25.03 1.88 -14.89
CA GLY A 162 -25.88 2.25 -13.77
C GLY A 162 -25.79 1.33 -12.55
N THR A 163 -25.05 0.23 -12.62
CA THR A 163 -24.77 -0.60 -11.44
C THR A 163 -23.53 -0.08 -10.73
N GLY A 164 -23.54 -0.07 -9.39
CA GLY A 164 -22.38 0.35 -8.61
C GLY A 164 -21.19 -0.59 -8.76
N LYS A 165 -20.07 -0.18 -8.24
CA LYS A 165 -18.85 -0.97 -8.22
C LYS A 165 -18.40 -1.18 -6.77
N ARG A 166 -18.12 -2.43 -6.41
CA ARG A 166 -17.49 -2.79 -5.14
C ARG A 166 -16.23 -3.59 -5.45
N TYR A 167 -15.09 -2.97 -5.19
CA TYR A 167 -13.78 -3.58 -5.39
C TYR A 167 -13.10 -3.80 -4.05
N LYS A 168 -12.53 -4.99 -3.87
CA LYS A 168 -11.67 -5.33 -2.74
C LYS A 168 -10.40 -5.98 -3.26
N TYR A 169 -9.29 -5.57 -2.71
CA TYR A 169 -7.98 -6.12 -3.02
C TYR A 169 -7.23 -6.41 -1.72
N HIS A 170 -6.73 -7.62 -1.60
CA HIS A 170 -5.91 -8.04 -0.49
C HIS A 170 -4.56 -8.56 -1.02
N GLN A 171 -3.46 -8.07 -0.47
CA GLN A 171 -2.12 -8.48 -0.83
C GLN A 171 -1.28 -8.72 0.41
N THR A 172 -0.53 -9.81 0.41
CA THR A 172 0.50 -10.07 1.41
C THR A 172 1.83 -10.32 0.71
N LYS A 173 2.87 -9.57 1.13
CA LYS A 173 4.26 -9.76 0.72
C LYS A 173 5.07 -10.16 1.94
N ARG A 174 5.94 -11.15 1.79
CA ARG A 174 6.89 -11.59 2.82
C ARG A 174 8.23 -11.81 2.18
N ASN A 175 9.23 -11.11 2.69
CA ASN A 175 10.63 -11.33 2.33
C ASN A 175 11.34 -11.79 3.59
N THR A 176 12.15 -12.83 3.47
CA THR A 176 12.99 -13.33 4.55
C THR A 176 14.40 -13.48 4.02
N LEU A 177 15.38 -13.15 4.86
CA LEU A 177 16.79 -13.17 4.57
C LEU A 177 17.51 -13.90 5.69
N LEU A 178 18.49 -14.72 5.34
CA LEU A 178 19.45 -15.30 6.24
C LEU A 178 20.82 -15.25 5.58
N ASP A 179 21.77 -14.59 6.23
CA ASP A 179 23.18 -14.58 5.85
C ASP A 179 24.00 -15.08 7.02
N PHE A 180 24.82 -16.07 6.77
CA PHE A 180 25.79 -16.60 7.72
C PHE A 180 27.16 -16.60 7.07
N TYR A 181 28.17 -16.07 7.75
CA TYR A 181 29.55 -16.17 7.30
C TYR A 181 30.50 -16.28 8.46
N ALA A 182 31.60 -16.97 8.20
CA ALA A 182 32.77 -17.04 9.08
C ALA A 182 33.90 -16.22 8.46
N ASN A 183 34.55 -15.42 9.26
CA ASN A 183 35.73 -14.64 8.86
C ASN A 183 36.90 -14.97 9.77
N TYR A 184 38.02 -15.37 9.16
CA TYR A 184 39.29 -15.57 9.84
C TYR A 184 40.25 -14.47 9.40
N ASP A 185 40.73 -13.67 10.35
CA ASP A 185 41.57 -12.50 10.10
C ASP A 185 42.78 -12.56 11.03
N LYS A 186 43.97 -12.78 10.47
CA LYS A 186 45.19 -12.97 11.24
C LYS A 186 46.34 -12.19 10.68
N GLU A 187 47.01 -11.45 11.55
CA GLU A 187 48.33 -10.86 11.29
C GLU A 187 49.46 -11.80 11.71
N LEU A 188 50.34 -12.13 10.77
CA LEU A 188 51.53 -12.96 10.96
C LEU A 188 52.76 -12.16 10.54
N LYS A 189 53.35 -11.40 11.46
CA LYS A 189 54.49 -10.51 11.18
C LYS A 189 54.27 -9.62 9.97
N ASP A 190 54.88 -9.98 8.84
CA ASP A 190 54.78 -9.23 7.57
C ASP A 190 53.63 -9.68 6.66
N HIS A 191 52.81 -10.64 7.11
CA HIS A 191 51.70 -11.19 6.33
C HIS A 191 50.36 -10.98 7.04
N HIS A 192 49.36 -10.52 6.31
CA HIS A 192 47.98 -10.45 6.74
C HIS A 192 47.17 -11.47 5.96
N ILE A 193 46.48 -12.36 6.66
CA ILE A 193 45.65 -13.40 6.07
C ILE A 193 44.21 -13.09 6.47
N ASN A 194 43.35 -12.82 5.48
CA ASN A 194 41.90 -12.67 5.67
C ASN A 194 41.20 -13.67 4.77
N VAL A 195 40.43 -14.58 5.37
CA VAL A 195 39.63 -15.59 4.66
C VAL A 195 38.20 -15.53 5.16
N MET A 196 37.27 -15.42 4.23
CA MET A 196 35.83 -15.41 4.52
C MET A 196 35.10 -16.48 3.70
N GLY A 197 34.24 -17.22 4.37
CA GLY A 197 33.32 -18.17 3.74
C GLY A 197 31.91 -18.04 4.33
N GLY A 198 30.91 -18.19 3.53
CA GLY A 198 29.55 -17.98 4.03
C GLY A 198 28.46 -18.57 3.16
N TYR A 199 27.25 -18.48 3.65
CA TYR A 199 26.02 -18.91 3.02
C TYR A 199 24.94 -17.84 3.16
N GLY A 200 24.31 -17.48 2.04
CA GLY A 200 23.18 -16.57 2.00
C GLY A 200 21.94 -17.27 1.47
N TRP A 201 20.80 -16.98 2.08
CA TRP A 201 19.50 -17.46 1.62
C TRP A 201 18.48 -16.34 1.70
N GLN A 202 17.65 -16.21 0.64
CA GLN A 202 16.59 -15.23 0.56
C GLN A 202 15.36 -15.86 -0.05
N ARG A 203 14.18 -15.53 0.52
CA ARG A 203 12.91 -15.97 0.01
C ARG A 203 11.96 -14.79 -0.13
N PHE A 204 11.42 -14.64 -1.33
CA PHE A 204 10.32 -13.73 -1.64
C PHE A 204 9.03 -14.56 -1.75
N TRP A 205 8.01 -14.14 -1.01
CA TRP A 205 6.70 -14.74 -1.10
C TRP A 205 5.66 -13.64 -1.31
N TYR A 206 4.76 -13.90 -2.24
CA TYR A 206 3.76 -12.95 -2.66
C TYR A 206 2.42 -13.66 -2.86
N LYS A 207 1.34 -13.10 -2.29
CA LYS A 207 -0.03 -13.55 -2.48
C LYS A 207 -0.94 -12.34 -2.65
N ASN A 208 -1.77 -12.37 -3.69
CA ASN A 208 -2.82 -11.37 -3.88
C ASN A 208 -4.15 -12.05 -4.18
N ASN A 209 -5.22 -11.35 -3.84
CA ASN A 209 -6.59 -11.70 -4.18
C ASN A 209 -7.35 -10.41 -4.46
N SER A 210 -8.15 -10.38 -5.52
CA SER A 210 -9.02 -9.26 -5.86
C SER A 210 -10.41 -9.76 -6.23
N ILE A 211 -11.43 -9.01 -5.79
CA ILE A 211 -12.82 -9.28 -6.12
C ILE A 211 -13.43 -7.96 -6.56
N THR A 212 -14.06 -7.96 -7.74
CA THR A 212 -14.91 -6.87 -8.22
C THR A 212 -16.34 -7.38 -8.31
N THR A 213 -17.27 -6.67 -7.70
CA THR A 213 -18.69 -7.00 -7.74
C THR A 213 -19.44 -5.79 -8.27
N PHE A 214 -20.31 -6.05 -9.23
CA PHE A 214 -21.29 -5.11 -9.76
C PHE A 214 -22.66 -5.57 -9.24
N PRO A 215 -23.22 -4.93 -8.20
CA PRO A 215 -24.54 -5.30 -7.70
C PRO A 215 -25.60 -4.96 -8.76
N PHE A 216 -26.45 -5.93 -9.10
CA PHE A 216 -27.59 -5.68 -9.98
C PHE A 216 -28.65 -4.93 -9.19
N TYR A 217 -29.12 -3.81 -9.73
CA TYR A 217 -30.29 -3.12 -9.23
C TYR A 217 -31.53 -3.92 -9.68
N SER A 218 -32.14 -4.66 -8.79
CA SER A 218 -33.47 -5.24 -9.04
C SER A 218 -34.51 -4.10 -8.89
N ILE A 219 -34.97 -3.55 -9.99
CA ILE A 219 -36.13 -2.70 -10.00
C ILE A 219 -37.34 -3.60 -9.68
N ILE A 220 -37.72 -3.63 -8.43
CA ILE A 220 -39.01 -4.18 -8.03
C ILE A 220 -40.04 -3.10 -8.40
N HIS A 221 -40.65 -3.23 -9.59
CA HIS A 221 -41.87 -2.51 -9.91
C HIS A 221 -43.00 -3.14 -9.05
N SER A 222 -43.42 -2.46 -8.01
CA SER A 222 -44.68 -2.69 -7.29
C SER A 222 -45.81 -1.91 -7.95
#